data_b0754016c3ac20f7b87ff9c877d8f9a7
#
_entry.id   b0754016c3ac20f7b87ff9c877d8f9a7
#
_cell.length_a   1.000
_cell.length_b   1.000
_cell.length_c   1.000
_cell.angle_alpha   90.00
_cell.angle_beta   90.00
_cell.angle_gamma   90.00
#
_symmetry.space_group_name_H-M   'P 1'
#
loop_
_entity.id
_entity.type
_entity.pdbx_description
1 polymer ?
#
loop_
_entity_poly.entity_id
_entity_poly.type
_entity_poly.pdbx_seq_one_letter_code
_entity_poly.pdbx_strand_id
1 'polypeptide(L)'
;MKRFAVAPATDLSRRRFVQGLALGGAVAGLGKWTSSWAQTREGPPVLSGADFSLVVDETPVNFTGKRRLATTVNGGLPGPTLRWKEGSEVALRIVNRLRMPTSIHWHGIRLPFQMDGVPGISFPGIAAGDTFVYRFPVRQSGTYWYHSHSGYQEQTGLYGAVIIDPATPDRGRVDRDYVVMLNDWTDDDPAHIFAMLKRQSDYYNVALPTFPDFLRDVRERGLSEALADRRMWNRMRMNPTDLSDVSAYTFTYLMNGASPAMNWTGLFRPGERVQIGRAHV
;
A
#
# COMPACT_ATOMS: atom_id res chain seq x y z
N MET A 1 2.12 27.21 58.40
CA MET A 1 2.61 27.01 57.04
C MET A 1 3.57 25.82 57.04
N LYS A 2 3.12 24.63 56.63
CA LYS A 2 3.97 23.41 56.52
C LYS A 2 4.45 23.31 55.08
N ARG A 3 5.76 23.36 54.87
CA ARG A 3 6.40 23.15 53.56
C ARG A 3 6.45 21.63 53.29
N PHE A 4 5.85 21.22 52.16
CA PHE A 4 6.03 19.87 51.66
C PHE A 4 7.35 19.82 50.87
N ALA A 5 8.25 18.96 51.29
CA ALA A 5 9.48 18.66 50.57
C ALA A 5 9.16 17.65 49.44
N VAL A 6 9.50 18.01 48.20
CA VAL A 6 9.43 17.10 47.07
C VAL A 6 10.71 16.28 47.05
N ALA A 7 10.57 14.93 47.09
CA ALA A 7 11.69 14.02 46.97
C ALA A 7 12.24 14.02 45.55
N PRO A 8 13.56 13.89 45.32
CA PRO A 8 14.15 13.86 43.98
C PRO A 8 13.79 12.56 43.25
N ALA A 9 13.42 12.68 42.00
CA ALA A 9 13.20 11.55 41.11
C ALA A 9 14.50 10.75 40.91
N THR A 10 14.49 9.48 41.27
CA THR A 10 15.62 8.57 41.09
C THR A 10 15.70 8.19 39.60
N ASP A 11 16.80 8.56 38.98
CA ASP A 11 17.17 8.22 37.61
C ASP A 11 17.44 6.70 37.50
N LEU A 12 16.45 5.94 37.02
CA LEU A 12 16.58 4.50 36.80
C LEU A 12 17.37 4.27 35.52
N SER A 13 18.63 3.87 35.63
CA SER A 13 19.43 3.54 34.45
C SER A 13 18.79 2.39 33.66
N ARG A 14 18.90 2.46 32.31
CA ARG A 14 18.37 1.46 31.35
C ARG A 14 18.74 0.02 31.75
N ARG A 15 19.88 -0.17 32.40
CA ARG A 15 20.38 -1.47 32.86
C ARG A 15 19.55 -2.03 34.03
N ARG A 16 19.05 -1.20 34.93
CA ARG A 16 18.16 -1.62 36.04
C ARG A 16 16.75 -1.91 35.57
N PHE A 17 16.29 -1.21 34.55
CA PHE A 17 14.99 -1.49 33.91
C PHE A 17 14.98 -2.87 33.24
N VAL A 18 16.05 -3.23 32.51
CA VAL A 18 16.18 -4.54 31.87
C VAL A 18 16.34 -5.66 32.89
N GLN A 19 17.05 -5.42 34.03
CA GLN A 19 17.21 -6.39 35.13
C GLN A 19 15.90 -6.59 35.92
N GLY A 20 15.10 -5.56 36.09
CA GLY A 20 13.77 -5.66 36.73
C GLY A 20 12.76 -6.48 35.87
N LEU A 21 12.86 -6.43 34.57
CA LEU A 21 12.06 -7.26 33.67
C LEU A 21 12.43 -8.75 33.68
N ALA A 22 13.70 -9.07 33.93
CA ALA A 22 14.18 -10.47 34.05
C ALA A 22 13.77 -11.16 35.37
N LEU A 23 13.56 -10.42 36.46
CA LEU A 23 13.14 -10.95 37.74
C LEU A 23 11.63 -10.95 37.99
N GLY A 24 10.87 -10.12 37.26
CA GLY A 24 9.41 -10.08 37.34
C GLY A 24 8.68 -11.20 36.57
N GLY A 25 9.39 -11.94 35.74
CA GLY A 25 8.83 -12.98 34.89
C GLY A 25 8.60 -14.35 35.53
N ALA A 26 8.96 -14.53 36.82
CA ALA A 26 8.93 -15.85 37.48
C ALA A 26 7.69 -16.12 38.33
N VAL A 27 6.77 -15.17 38.50
CA VAL A 27 5.62 -15.32 39.44
C VAL A 27 4.29 -14.86 38.77
N ALA A 28 4.02 -15.30 37.54
CA ALA A 28 2.64 -15.23 37.04
C ALA A 28 2.38 -16.51 36.21
N GLY A 29 1.66 -17.42 36.86
CA GLY A 29 1.31 -18.73 36.30
C GLY A 29 0.60 -18.67 34.96
N LEU A 30 0.95 -19.59 34.07
CA LEU A 30 0.15 -20.34 33.09
C LEU A 30 -1.15 -19.69 32.56
N GLY A 31 -1.06 -18.46 32.10
CA GLY A 31 -1.96 -17.96 31.07
C GLY A 31 -1.18 -18.01 29.75
N LYS A 32 -1.76 -18.61 28.70
CA LYS A 32 -1.23 -18.56 27.33
C LYS A 32 -1.12 -17.11 26.88
N TRP A 33 -0.03 -16.43 27.24
CA TRP A 33 0.39 -15.23 26.58
C TRP A 33 0.95 -15.66 25.23
N THR A 34 0.10 -15.72 24.24
CA THR A 34 0.58 -15.65 22.86
C THR A 34 1.28 -14.31 22.77
N SER A 35 2.60 -14.33 22.87
CA SER A 35 3.46 -13.20 22.53
C SER A 35 3.08 -12.80 21.11
N SER A 36 2.39 -11.68 20.99
CA SER A 36 2.22 -10.95 19.72
C SER A 36 3.55 -10.29 19.40
N TRP A 37 4.59 -11.11 19.24
CA TRP A 37 5.81 -10.68 18.59
C TRP A 37 5.47 -10.50 17.13
N ALA A 38 5.82 -9.35 16.58
CA ALA A 38 5.59 -8.94 15.22
C ALA A 38 5.61 -10.17 14.29
N GLN A 39 4.43 -10.67 13.93
CA GLN A 39 4.34 -11.58 12.80
C GLN A 39 4.83 -10.74 11.63
N THR A 40 6.02 -11.06 11.14
CA THR A 40 6.45 -10.61 9.83
C THR A 40 5.34 -11.02 8.90
N ARG A 41 4.49 -10.06 8.52
CA ARG A 41 3.40 -10.37 7.61
C ARG A 41 4.06 -10.68 6.29
N GLU A 42 4.01 -11.94 5.90
CA GLU A 42 4.42 -12.34 4.55
C GLU A 42 3.66 -11.44 3.57
N GLY A 43 4.36 -11.01 2.52
CA GLY A 43 3.74 -10.21 1.46
C GLY A 43 2.57 -10.96 0.82
N PRO A 44 1.88 -10.37 -0.17
CA PRO A 44 0.83 -11.05 -0.91
C PRO A 44 1.33 -12.39 -1.47
N PRO A 45 0.48 -13.44 -1.52
CA PRO A 45 0.87 -14.74 -2.08
C PRO A 45 1.34 -14.56 -3.52
N VAL A 46 2.36 -15.34 -3.92
CA VAL A 46 2.89 -15.34 -5.28
C VAL A 46 2.29 -16.52 -6.04
N LEU A 47 1.61 -16.23 -7.14
CA LEU A 47 1.12 -17.23 -8.08
C LEU A 47 2.03 -17.24 -9.31
N SER A 48 2.68 -18.37 -9.58
CA SER A 48 3.60 -18.53 -10.71
C SER A 48 3.04 -19.51 -11.73
N GLY A 49 3.31 -19.26 -13.01
CA GLY A 49 2.88 -20.14 -14.10
C GLY A 49 2.34 -19.39 -15.31
N ALA A 50 1.48 -20.05 -16.07
CA ALA A 50 0.86 -19.52 -17.28
C ALA A 50 -0.68 -19.50 -17.20
N ASP A 51 -1.29 -20.35 -16.38
CA ASP A 51 -2.73 -20.46 -16.22
C ASP A 51 -3.14 -20.05 -14.81
N PHE A 52 -4.03 -19.06 -14.70
CA PHE A 52 -4.46 -18.50 -13.43
C PHE A 52 -5.98 -18.46 -13.32
N SER A 53 -6.47 -18.71 -12.11
CA SER A 53 -7.87 -18.48 -11.74
C SER A 53 -7.94 -17.46 -10.63
N LEU A 54 -8.54 -16.32 -10.92
CA LEU A 54 -8.67 -15.19 -10.00
C LEU A 54 -10.14 -14.90 -9.75
N VAL A 55 -10.48 -14.69 -8.51
CA VAL A 55 -11.83 -14.33 -8.07
C VAL A 55 -11.81 -12.91 -7.55
N VAL A 56 -12.64 -12.05 -8.16
CA VAL A 56 -12.89 -10.70 -7.66
C VAL A 56 -14.11 -10.75 -6.76
N ASP A 57 -13.94 -10.32 -5.50
CA ASP A 57 -14.98 -10.39 -4.48
C ASP A 57 -14.82 -9.25 -3.46
N GLU A 58 -15.81 -9.08 -2.58
CA GLU A 58 -15.71 -8.17 -1.44
C GLU A 58 -15.15 -8.89 -0.21
N THR A 59 -14.21 -8.29 0.49
CA THR A 59 -13.59 -8.84 1.69
C THR A 59 -13.58 -7.81 2.82
N PRO A 60 -13.98 -8.17 4.05
CA PRO A 60 -13.86 -7.28 5.20
C PRO A 60 -12.39 -7.00 5.54
N VAL A 61 -12.05 -5.71 5.67
CA VAL A 61 -10.73 -5.23 6.08
C VAL A 61 -10.82 -4.26 7.24
N ASN A 62 -9.70 -4.06 7.95
CA ASN A 62 -9.59 -3.09 9.03
C ASN A 62 -8.15 -2.59 9.14
N PHE A 63 -7.86 -1.39 8.64
CA PHE A 63 -6.54 -0.76 8.70
C PHE A 63 -6.44 0.34 9.75
N THR A 64 -7.58 0.93 10.13
CA THR A 64 -7.66 2.15 10.96
C THR A 64 -8.39 1.94 12.28
N GLY A 65 -8.90 0.73 12.54
CA GLY A 65 -9.85 0.44 13.62
C GLY A 65 -11.31 0.38 13.13
N LYS A 66 -11.58 0.84 11.91
CA LYS A 66 -12.92 0.76 11.29
C LYS A 66 -13.00 -0.40 10.31
N ARG A 67 -14.05 -1.23 10.42
CA ARG A 67 -14.31 -2.28 9.44
C ARG A 67 -14.88 -1.69 8.17
N ARG A 68 -14.33 -2.08 7.03
CA ARG A 68 -14.78 -1.72 5.68
C ARG A 68 -14.81 -2.95 4.78
N LEU A 69 -15.51 -2.87 3.66
CA LEU A 69 -15.42 -3.86 2.58
C LEU A 69 -14.43 -3.34 1.55
N ALA A 70 -13.46 -4.17 1.22
CA ALA A 70 -12.51 -3.93 0.14
C ALA A 70 -12.90 -4.78 -1.08
N THR A 71 -12.67 -4.26 -2.27
CA THR A 71 -12.72 -5.04 -3.50
C THR A 71 -11.39 -5.78 -3.64
N THR A 72 -11.41 -7.11 -3.63
CA THR A 72 -10.19 -7.91 -3.53
C THR A 72 -10.06 -8.92 -4.66
N VAL A 73 -8.83 -9.38 -4.90
CA VAL A 73 -8.55 -10.53 -5.75
C VAL A 73 -8.10 -11.70 -4.86
N ASN A 74 -8.84 -12.82 -4.95
CA ASN A 74 -8.63 -14.02 -4.11
C ASN A 74 -8.63 -13.70 -2.59
N GLY A 75 -9.43 -12.73 -2.18
CA GLY A 75 -9.56 -12.33 -0.77
C GLY A 75 -8.39 -11.53 -0.21
N GLY A 76 -7.38 -11.18 -1.00
CA GLY A 76 -6.20 -10.42 -0.60
C GLY A 76 -6.27 -8.94 -0.99
N LEU A 77 -5.67 -8.08 -0.17
CA LEU A 77 -5.36 -6.68 -0.47
C LEU A 77 -3.91 -6.38 -0.04
N PRO A 78 -2.99 -6.14 -0.98
CA PRO A 78 -3.13 -6.34 -2.43
C PRO A 78 -3.55 -7.77 -2.80
N GLY A 79 -4.09 -7.96 -3.99
CA GLY A 79 -4.28 -9.28 -4.57
C GLY A 79 -2.95 -10.02 -4.77
N PRO A 80 -2.96 -11.29 -5.19
CA PRO A 80 -1.74 -12.08 -5.36
C PRO A 80 -0.77 -11.43 -6.35
N THR A 81 0.52 -11.52 -6.06
CA THR A 81 1.56 -11.22 -7.05
C THR A 81 1.55 -12.30 -8.13
N LEU A 82 1.35 -11.90 -9.38
CA LEU A 82 1.41 -12.81 -10.52
C LEU A 82 2.83 -12.84 -11.06
N ARG A 83 3.41 -14.04 -11.21
CA ARG A 83 4.77 -14.20 -11.74
C ARG A 83 4.75 -14.99 -13.02
N TRP A 84 5.12 -14.35 -14.11
CA TRP A 84 5.13 -14.88 -15.48
C TRP A 84 6.56 -15.01 -15.99
N LYS A 85 6.70 -15.60 -17.17
CA LYS A 85 7.98 -15.67 -17.87
C LYS A 85 7.86 -14.99 -19.23
N GLU A 86 8.82 -14.15 -19.58
CA GLU A 86 8.93 -13.58 -20.92
C GLU A 86 9.00 -14.68 -21.98
N GLY A 87 8.27 -14.51 -23.07
CA GLY A 87 8.15 -15.48 -24.16
C GLY A 87 7.07 -16.54 -23.93
N SER A 88 6.41 -16.61 -22.78
CA SER A 88 5.25 -17.47 -22.55
C SER A 88 3.95 -16.85 -23.08
N GLU A 89 2.90 -17.66 -23.14
CA GLU A 89 1.52 -17.19 -23.25
C GLU A 89 0.84 -17.40 -21.90
N VAL A 90 0.06 -16.40 -21.42
CA VAL A 90 -0.69 -16.50 -20.17
C VAL A 90 -2.19 -16.55 -20.44
N ALA A 91 -2.90 -17.29 -19.60
CA ALA A 91 -4.35 -17.35 -19.57
C ALA A 91 -4.82 -17.03 -18.12
N LEU A 92 -5.60 -15.96 -17.99
CA LEU A 92 -6.09 -15.50 -16.68
C LEU A 92 -7.63 -15.50 -16.71
N ARG A 93 -8.19 -16.48 -16.02
CA ARG A 93 -9.63 -16.61 -15.84
C ARG A 93 -10.06 -15.75 -14.65
N ILE A 94 -10.85 -14.72 -14.89
CA ILE A 94 -11.37 -13.80 -13.87
C ILE A 94 -12.84 -14.11 -13.64
N VAL A 95 -13.19 -14.47 -12.41
CA VAL A 95 -14.58 -14.68 -11.96
C VAL A 95 -15.02 -13.45 -11.18
N ASN A 96 -16.03 -12.76 -11.66
CA ASN A 96 -16.60 -11.60 -10.96
C ASN A 96 -17.73 -12.04 -10.00
N ARG A 97 -17.48 -11.96 -8.70
CA ARG A 97 -18.49 -12.21 -7.65
C ARG A 97 -19.09 -10.94 -7.07
N LEU A 98 -18.68 -9.77 -7.55
CA LEU A 98 -19.28 -8.50 -7.16
C LEU A 98 -20.72 -8.41 -7.69
N ARG A 99 -21.49 -7.51 -7.09
CA ARG A 99 -22.83 -7.15 -7.56
C ARG A 99 -22.84 -6.14 -8.70
N MET A 100 -21.67 -5.73 -9.15
CA MET A 100 -21.46 -4.74 -10.22
C MET A 100 -20.42 -5.25 -11.20
N PRO A 101 -20.34 -4.67 -12.42
CA PRO A 101 -19.29 -5.00 -13.37
C PRO A 101 -17.89 -4.71 -12.81
N THR A 102 -16.90 -5.48 -13.28
CA THR A 102 -15.49 -5.30 -12.96
C THR A 102 -14.63 -5.40 -14.21
N SER A 103 -13.34 -5.15 -14.06
CA SER A 103 -12.33 -5.30 -15.09
C SER A 103 -10.96 -5.50 -14.45
N ILE A 104 -9.99 -6.02 -15.20
CA ILE A 104 -8.59 -5.98 -14.83
C ILE A 104 -7.78 -5.43 -16.00
N HIS A 105 -7.12 -4.32 -15.76
CA HIS A 105 -6.13 -3.74 -16.67
C HIS A 105 -4.72 -4.20 -16.27
N TRP A 106 -3.88 -4.45 -17.25
CA TRP A 106 -2.51 -4.94 -17.11
C TRP A 106 -1.55 -3.78 -17.33
N HIS A 107 -1.32 -3.00 -16.31
CA HIS A 107 -0.64 -1.71 -16.41
C HIS A 107 0.82 -1.83 -16.86
N GLY A 108 1.14 -1.13 -17.96
CA GLY A 108 2.48 -1.09 -18.53
C GLY A 108 2.85 -2.33 -19.37
N ILE A 109 1.92 -3.26 -19.60
CA ILE A 109 2.18 -4.49 -20.34
C ILE A 109 1.72 -4.32 -21.80
N ARG A 110 2.58 -4.70 -22.75
CA ARG A 110 2.28 -4.70 -24.18
C ARG A 110 1.53 -5.98 -24.55
N LEU A 111 0.26 -5.85 -24.88
CA LEU A 111 -0.66 -6.95 -25.15
C LEU A 111 -1.66 -6.59 -26.26
N PRO A 112 -2.43 -7.54 -26.80
CA PRO A 112 -3.50 -7.25 -27.77
C PRO A 112 -4.56 -6.32 -27.16
N PHE A 113 -5.01 -5.35 -27.95
CA PHE A 113 -5.95 -4.32 -27.52
C PHE A 113 -7.18 -4.87 -26.78
N GLN A 114 -7.78 -5.97 -27.27
CA GLN A 114 -8.97 -6.58 -26.64
C GLN A 114 -8.69 -7.19 -25.25
N MET A 115 -7.42 -7.36 -24.88
CA MET A 115 -6.98 -7.89 -23.58
C MET A 115 -6.50 -6.81 -22.63
N ASP A 116 -6.57 -5.52 -23.03
CA ASP A 116 -6.11 -4.39 -22.22
C ASP A 116 -6.96 -4.16 -20.95
N GLY A 117 -8.20 -4.59 -20.97
CA GLY A 117 -9.06 -4.61 -19.80
C GLY A 117 -9.69 -3.27 -19.42
N VAL A 118 -9.83 -2.34 -20.37
CA VAL A 118 -10.48 -1.04 -20.17
C VAL A 118 -11.92 -1.07 -20.67
N PRO A 119 -12.94 -1.08 -19.77
CA PRO A 119 -14.34 -1.18 -20.16
C PRO A 119 -14.79 -0.02 -21.05
N GLY A 120 -15.58 -0.37 -22.08
CA GLY A 120 -16.11 0.60 -23.04
C GLY A 120 -15.08 1.10 -24.07
N ILE A 121 -13.82 0.68 -23.95
CA ILE A 121 -12.74 0.98 -24.91
C ILE A 121 -12.23 -0.32 -25.53
N SER A 122 -11.59 -1.19 -24.75
CA SER A 122 -10.95 -2.41 -25.26
C SER A 122 -11.83 -3.65 -25.15
N PHE A 123 -12.80 -3.65 -24.23
CA PHE A 123 -13.76 -4.75 -24.02
C PHE A 123 -15.01 -4.25 -23.26
N PRO A 124 -16.07 -5.05 -23.15
CA PRO A 124 -17.34 -4.61 -22.51
C PRO A 124 -17.28 -4.58 -20.95
N GLY A 125 -16.21 -5.08 -20.34
CA GLY A 125 -16.14 -5.35 -18.89
C GLY A 125 -16.62 -6.77 -18.57
N ILE A 126 -16.53 -7.15 -17.28
CA ILE A 126 -16.97 -8.43 -16.75
C ILE A 126 -18.21 -8.19 -15.92
N ALA A 127 -19.41 -8.59 -16.42
CA ALA A 127 -20.66 -8.35 -15.70
C ALA A 127 -20.70 -9.10 -14.35
N ALA A 128 -21.61 -8.69 -13.45
CA ALA A 128 -21.82 -9.34 -12.17
C ALA A 128 -22.15 -10.82 -12.37
N GLY A 129 -21.40 -11.70 -11.70
CA GLY A 129 -21.56 -13.16 -11.81
C GLY A 129 -20.88 -13.80 -13.01
N ASP A 130 -20.36 -13.00 -13.95
CA ASP A 130 -19.73 -13.51 -15.16
C ASP A 130 -18.25 -13.85 -14.97
N THR A 131 -17.72 -14.49 -16.01
CA THR A 131 -16.30 -14.88 -16.10
C THR A 131 -15.74 -14.37 -17.43
N PHE A 132 -14.54 -13.81 -17.40
CA PHE A 132 -13.75 -13.45 -18.58
C PHE A 132 -12.39 -14.12 -18.55
N VAL A 133 -11.85 -14.48 -19.73
CA VAL A 133 -10.51 -15.06 -19.84
C VAL A 133 -9.64 -14.14 -20.67
N TYR A 134 -8.66 -13.52 -20.00
CA TYR A 134 -7.59 -12.81 -20.68
C TYR A 134 -6.56 -13.83 -21.17
N ARG A 135 -6.18 -13.75 -22.45
CA ARG A 135 -5.16 -14.63 -23.04
C ARG A 135 -4.26 -13.81 -23.96
N PHE A 136 -2.97 -13.80 -23.65
CA PHE A 136 -2.02 -13.01 -24.46
C PHE A 136 -0.57 -13.51 -24.28
N PRO A 137 0.29 -13.27 -25.30
CA PRO A 137 1.72 -13.54 -25.21
C PRO A 137 2.43 -12.49 -24.34
N VAL A 138 3.35 -12.93 -23.49
CA VAL A 138 4.19 -12.09 -22.63
C VAL A 138 5.45 -11.71 -23.41
N ARG A 139 5.59 -10.42 -23.80
CA ARG A 139 6.63 -9.94 -24.72
C ARG A 139 7.66 -9.03 -24.09
N GLN A 140 7.73 -9.00 -22.76
CA GLN A 140 8.62 -8.12 -22.01
C GLN A 140 8.88 -8.69 -20.63
N SER A 141 9.95 -8.24 -19.99
CA SER A 141 10.27 -8.57 -18.58
C SER A 141 10.21 -7.30 -17.72
N GLY A 142 10.15 -7.47 -16.40
CA GLY A 142 10.15 -6.37 -15.44
C GLY A 142 9.11 -6.50 -14.34
N THR A 143 8.91 -5.41 -13.60
CA THR A 143 7.93 -5.28 -12.52
C THR A 143 6.81 -4.35 -12.96
N TYR A 144 5.60 -4.85 -12.89
CA TYR A 144 4.36 -4.20 -13.33
C TYR A 144 3.28 -4.41 -12.26
N TRP A 145 2.06 -4.00 -12.57
CA TRP A 145 0.92 -4.23 -11.70
C TRP A 145 -0.36 -4.40 -12.51
N TYR A 146 -1.38 -4.93 -11.88
CA TYR A 146 -2.74 -5.01 -12.43
C TYR A 146 -3.71 -4.31 -11.50
N HIS A 147 -4.77 -3.73 -12.07
CA HIS A 147 -5.80 -3.05 -11.29
C HIS A 147 -7.13 -2.96 -12.05
N SER A 148 -8.18 -2.58 -11.36
CA SER A 148 -9.48 -2.33 -12.00
C SER A 148 -9.50 -1.00 -12.75
N HIS A 149 -10.20 -0.99 -13.87
CA HIS A 149 -10.63 0.23 -14.57
C HIS A 149 -12.15 0.45 -14.46
N SER A 150 -12.81 -0.15 -13.47
CA SER A 150 -14.25 -0.07 -13.23
C SER A 150 -14.56 0.74 -11.99
N GLY A 151 -15.19 1.92 -12.17
CA GLY A 151 -15.54 2.79 -11.03
C GLY A 151 -14.33 3.15 -10.19
N TYR A 152 -14.47 3.01 -8.85
CA TYR A 152 -13.40 3.26 -7.88
C TYR A 152 -12.84 1.96 -7.28
N GLN A 153 -12.96 0.83 -7.99
CA GLN A 153 -12.53 -0.47 -7.46
C GLN A 153 -11.03 -0.56 -7.22
N GLU A 154 -10.21 0.17 -7.99
CA GLU A 154 -8.78 0.34 -7.72
C GLU A 154 -8.58 0.96 -6.33
N GLN A 155 -9.19 2.08 -6.04
CA GLN A 155 -9.09 2.76 -4.75
C GLN A 155 -9.65 1.91 -3.60
N THR A 156 -10.63 1.04 -3.86
CA THR A 156 -11.18 0.13 -2.85
C THR A 156 -10.44 -1.20 -2.73
N GLY A 157 -9.34 -1.42 -3.49
CA GLY A 157 -8.41 -2.52 -3.24
C GLY A 157 -8.19 -3.52 -4.37
N LEU A 158 -8.81 -3.34 -5.57
CA LEU A 158 -8.61 -4.25 -6.69
C LEU A 158 -7.32 -3.90 -7.43
N TYR A 159 -6.20 -4.36 -6.93
CA TYR A 159 -4.87 -4.25 -7.54
C TYR A 159 -3.93 -5.35 -7.01
N GLY A 160 -2.83 -5.57 -7.74
CA GLY A 160 -1.76 -6.47 -7.34
C GLY A 160 -0.55 -6.36 -8.27
N ALA A 161 0.59 -6.90 -7.83
CA ALA A 161 1.83 -6.82 -8.59
C ALA A 161 1.90 -7.90 -9.68
N VAL A 162 2.63 -7.58 -10.76
CA VAL A 162 3.01 -8.52 -11.81
C VAL A 162 4.52 -8.50 -11.95
N ILE A 163 5.15 -9.67 -11.83
CA ILE A 163 6.57 -9.86 -12.10
C ILE A 163 6.71 -10.69 -13.35
N ILE A 164 7.49 -10.22 -14.29
CA ILE A 164 7.79 -10.96 -15.52
C ILE A 164 9.28 -11.25 -15.53
N ASP A 165 9.61 -12.51 -15.27
CA ASP A 165 10.99 -12.98 -15.32
C ASP A 165 11.51 -12.92 -16.76
N PRO A 166 12.75 -12.46 -17.00
CA PRO A 166 13.31 -12.38 -18.35
C PRO A 166 13.51 -13.77 -18.96
N ALA A 167 13.42 -13.84 -20.29
CA ALA A 167 13.68 -15.09 -21.04
C ALA A 167 15.10 -15.61 -20.80
N THR A 168 16.07 -14.69 -20.74
CA THR A 168 17.46 -14.99 -20.37
C THR A 168 17.69 -14.47 -18.95
N PRO A 169 18.08 -15.32 -18.01
CA PRO A 169 18.33 -14.90 -16.64
C PRO A 169 19.37 -13.77 -16.57
N ASP A 170 19.13 -12.80 -15.69
CA ASP A 170 20.10 -11.74 -15.40
C ASP A 170 21.43 -12.34 -14.92
N ARG A 171 22.53 -11.72 -15.33
CA ARG A 171 23.89 -12.17 -14.96
C ARG A 171 24.22 -12.01 -13.48
N GLY A 172 23.37 -11.29 -12.74
CA GLY A 172 23.56 -11.03 -11.32
C GLY A 172 22.72 -11.95 -10.44
N ARG A 173 23.37 -12.84 -9.67
CA ARG A 173 22.69 -13.58 -8.63
C ARG A 173 22.22 -12.63 -7.54
N VAL A 174 20.94 -12.68 -7.18
CA VAL A 174 20.37 -12.00 -6.01
C VAL A 174 20.12 -13.01 -4.90
N ASP A 175 20.36 -12.60 -3.66
CA ASP A 175 20.16 -13.44 -2.49
C ASP A 175 18.74 -13.24 -1.91
N ARG A 176 18.17 -12.05 -2.13
CA ARG A 176 16.80 -11.71 -1.74
C ARG A 176 16.10 -10.95 -2.86
N ASP A 177 14.85 -11.35 -3.14
CA ASP A 177 13.98 -10.70 -4.11
C ASP A 177 12.69 -10.30 -3.39
N TYR A 178 12.46 -9.00 -3.23
CA TYR A 178 11.26 -8.45 -2.59
C TYR A 178 10.41 -7.69 -3.59
N VAL A 179 9.12 -7.96 -3.57
CA VAL A 179 8.12 -7.15 -4.28
C VAL A 179 7.47 -6.21 -3.25
N VAL A 180 7.56 -4.92 -3.50
CA VAL A 180 6.98 -3.89 -2.65
C VAL A 180 5.86 -3.17 -3.41
N MET A 181 4.62 -3.40 -2.98
CA MET A 181 3.44 -2.72 -3.46
C MET A 181 3.08 -1.59 -2.49
N LEU A 182 3.13 -0.35 -2.97
CA LEU A 182 2.74 0.84 -2.21
C LEU A 182 1.36 1.27 -2.68
N ASN A 183 0.47 1.56 -1.75
CA ASN A 183 -0.88 2.00 -2.06
C ASN A 183 -1.49 2.80 -0.91
N ASP A 184 -2.60 3.47 -1.20
CA ASP A 184 -3.38 4.25 -0.28
C ASP A 184 -4.67 3.51 0.07
N TRP A 185 -5.10 3.60 1.32
CA TRP A 185 -6.41 3.16 1.77
C TRP A 185 -7.19 4.34 2.33
N THR A 186 -8.46 4.41 2.03
CA THR A 186 -9.37 5.33 2.70
C THR A 186 -10.58 4.59 3.27
N ASP A 187 -11.03 5.03 4.45
CA ASP A 187 -12.29 4.55 5.02
C ASP A 187 -13.51 5.30 4.48
N ASP A 188 -13.29 6.39 3.76
CA ASP A 188 -14.34 7.19 3.16
C ASP A 188 -14.73 6.63 1.78
N ASP A 189 -15.95 6.97 1.33
CA ASP A 189 -16.40 6.61 0.00
C ASP A 189 -15.58 7.37 -1.06
N PRO A 190 -14.85 6.69 -1.95
CA PRO A 190 -14.04 7.34 -2.99
C PRO A 190 -14.87 8.23 -3.94
N ALA A 191 -16.13 7.88 -4.19
CA ALA A 191 -17.02 8.72 -5.01
C ALA A 191 -17.31 10.05 -4.30
N HIS A 192 -17.47 10.03 -2.98
CA HIS A 192 -17.63 11.24 -2.18
C HIS A 192 -16.36 12.10 -2.20
N ILE A 193 -15.18 11.49 -1.98
CA ILE A 193 -13.88 12.18 -2.04
C ILE A 193 -13.73 12.88 -3.40
N PHE A 194 -13.97 12.16 -4.48
CA PHE A 194 -13.86 12.71 -5.83
C PHE A 194 -14.85 13.86 -6.09
N ALA A 195 -16.09 13.73 -5.61
CA ALA A 195 -17.09 14.81 -5.72
C ALA A 195 -16.68 16.07 -4.94
N MET A 196 -16.05 15.91 -3.78
CA MET A 196 -15.52 17.04 -3.01
C MET A 196 -14.34 17.70 -3.70
N LEU A 197 -13.38 16.93 -4.22
CA LEU A 197 -12.23 17.44 -4.96
C LEU A 197 -12.64 18.21 -6.22
N LYS A 198 -13.72 17.79 -6.91
CA LYS A 198 -14.28 18.55 -8.05
C LYS A 198 -14.87 19.91 -7.65
N ARG A 199 -15.33 20.05 -6.43
CA ARG A 199 -15.86 21.34 -5.91
C ARG A 199 -14.74 22.24 -5.39
N GLN A 200 -13.76 21.62 -4.73
CA GLN A 200 -12.64 22.33 -4.10
C GLN A 200 -11.44 21.38 -4.08
N SER A 201 -10.43 21.64 -4.92
CA SER A 201 -9.27 20.77 -5.12
C SER A 201 -8.41 20.61 -3.85
N ASP A 202 -8.39 21.60 -2.98
CA ASP A 202 -7.64 21.61 -1.72
C ASP A 202 -8.49 21.27 -0.47
N TYR A 203 -9.70 20.72 -0.67
CA TYR A 203 -10.64 20.42 0.43
C TYR A 203 -10.03 19.57 1.55
N TYR A 204 -9.23 18.58 1.19
CA TYR A 204 -8.57 17.68 2.15
C TYR A 204 -7.19 18.15 2.60
N ASN A 205 -6.72 19.28 2.10
CA ASN A 205 -5.42 19.83 2.46
C ASN A 205 -5.51 20.66 3.75
N VAL A 206 -5.81 19.99 4.85
CA VAL A 206 -6.02 20.61 6.18
C VAL A 206 -4.73 20.95 6.91
N ALA A 207 -3.57 20.45 6.43
CA ALA A 207 -2.27 20.69 7.02
C ALA A 207 -1.51 21.87 6.38
N LEU A 208 -2.24 22.83 5.80
CA LEU A 208 -1.63 24.03 5.22
C LEU A 208 -0.86 24.81 6.30
N PRO A 209 0.43 25.13 6.05
CA PRO A 209 1.22 25.91 6.98
C PRO A 209 0.62 27.30 7.19
N THR A 210 0.24 27.61 8.41
CA THR A 210 -0.36 28.90 8.80
C THR A 210 0.70 29.96 9.09
N PHE A 211 0.29 31.22 9.25
CA PHE A 211 1.20 32.29 9.67
C PHE A 211 1.75 32.09 11.11
N PRO A 212 0.97 31.63 12.09
CA PRO A 212 1.48 31.22 13.40
C PRO A 212 2.55 30.13 13.32
N ASP A 213 2.40 29.14 12.42
CA ASP A 213 3.41 28.11 12.17
C ASP A 213 4.71 28.73 11.63
N PHE A 214 4.60 29.70 10.70
CA PHE A 214 5.77 30.41 10.21
C PHE A 214 6.53 31.14 11.31
N LEU A 215 5.82 31.81 12.21
CA LEU A 215 6.45 32.51 13.35
C LEU A 215 7.13 31.51 14.32
N ARG A 216 6.54 30.35 14.52
CA ARG A 216 7.16 29.27 15.30
C ARG A 216 8.44 28.77 14.61
N ASP A 217 8.38 28.47 13.31
CA ASP A 217 9.51 28.01 12.52
C ASP A 217 10.66 29.01 12.52
N VAL A 218 10.34 30.33 12.43
CA VAL A 218 11.36 31.40 12.53
C VAL A 218 12.03 31.40 13.90
N ARG A 219 11.28 31.17 14.97
CA ARG A 219 11.85 31.12 16.33
C ARG A 219 12.73 29.89 16.56
N GLU A 220 12.35 28.74 16.00
CA GLU A 220 13.03 27.47 16.21
C GLU A 220 14.23 27.25 15.27
N ARG A 221 14.12 27.68 14.01
CA ARG A 221 15.08 27.37 12.95
C ARG A 221 15.70 28.61 12.28
N GLY A 222 15.19 29.79 12.60
CA GLY A 222 15.64 31.04 12.01
C GLY A 222 14.89 31.43 10.72
N LEU A 223 14.94 32.74 10.41
CA LEU A 223 14.19 33.31 9.30
C LEU A 223 14.57 32.73 7.93
N SER A 224 15.85 32.51 7.69
CA SER A 224 16.33 32.02 6.40
C SER A 224 15.78 30.62 6.06
N GLU A 225 15.83 29.71 7.02
CA GLU A 225 15.36 28.35 6.85
C GLU A 225 13.83 28.31 6.73
N ALA A 226 13.11 29.04 7.60
CA ALA A 226 11.65 29.15 7.55
C ALA A 226 11.17 29.72 6.20
N LEU A 227 11.88 30.71 5.63
CA LEU A 227 11.56 31.24 4.30
C LEU A 227 11.88 30.25 3.18
N ALA A 228 12.97 29.50 3.29
CA ALA A 228 13.31 28.47 2.31
C ALA A 228 12.24 27.37 2.27
N ASP A 229 11.80 26.90 3.42
CA ASP A 229 10.71 25.92 3.53
C ASP A 229 9.40 26.43 2.92
N ARG A 230 9.02 27.70 3.20
CA ARG A 230 7.81 28.31 2.62
C ARG A 230 7.90 28.46 1.10
N ARG A 231 9.08 28.84 0.58
CA ARG A 231 9.31 28.91 -0.87
C ARG A 231 9.24 27.53 -1.53
N MET A 232 9.80 26.51 -0.89
CA MET A 232 9.71 25.14 -1.35
C MET A 232 8.26 24.67 -1.37
N TRP A 233 7.53 24.86 -0.27
CA TRP A 233 6.11 24.54 -0.17
C TRP A 233 5.27 25.25 -1.26
N ASN A 234 5.50 26.55 -1.47
CA ASN A 234 4.78 27.31 -2.49
C ASN A 234 5.06 26.85 -3.93
N ARG A 235 6.27 26.30 -4.20
CA ARG A 235 6.58 25.70 -5.50
C ARG A 235 5.94 24.33 -5.69
N MET A 236 5.77 23.58 -4.62
CA MET A 236 5.14 22.26 -4.63
C MET A 236 3.61 22.35 -4.58
N ARG A 237 3.08 23.55 -4.36
CA ARG A 237 1.64 23.78 -4.31
C ARG A 237 1.02 23.44 -5.65
N MET A 238 0.12 22.46 -5.66
CA MET A 238 -0.58 22.00 -6.85
C MET A 238 -1.49 23.10 -7.40
N ASN A 239 -1.68 23.11 -8.70
CA ASN A 239 -2.60 24.02 -9.35
C ASN A 239 -4.02 23.77 -8.83
N PRO A 240 -4.84 24.82 -8.52
CA PRO A 240 -6.22 24.65 -8.09
C PRO A 240 -7.11 23.84 -9.07
N THR A 241 -6.67 23.67 -10.31
CA THR A 241 -7.35 22.82 -11.31
C THR A 241 -6.88 21.39 -11.28
N ASP A 242 -5.85 21.04 -10.51
CA ASP A 242 -5.36 19.68 -10.38
C ASP A 242 -6.21 18.91 -9.37
N LEU A 243 -7.00 17.97 -9.87
CA LEU A 243 -7.90 17.13 -9.06
C LEU A 243 -7.15 16.01 -8.32
N SER A 244 -5.86 15.83 -8.57
CA SER A 244 -5.04 14.80 -7.94
C SER A 244 -4.31 15.30 -6.68
N ASP A 245 -4.48 16.56 -6.29
CA ASP A 245 -3.92 17.12 -5.05
C ASP A 245 -4.68 16.61 -3.81
N VAL A 246 -4.64 15.31 -3.62
CA VAL A 246 -5.25 14.63 -2.47
C VAL A 246 -4.24 14.58 -1.34
N SER A 247 -4.52 15.27 -0.24
CA SER A 247 -3.67 15.21 0.94
C SER A 247 -3.77 13.85 1.63
N ALA A 248 -2.70 13.48 2.36
CA ALA A 248 -2.65 12.28 3.18
C ALA A 248 -3.72 12.21 4.30
N TYR A 249 -4.49 13.26 4.50
CA TYR A 249 -5.48 13.37 5.58
C TYR A 249 -6.55 12.27 5.53
N THR A 250 -7.03 11.92 4.32
CA THR A 250 -8.05 10.89 4.13
C THR A 250 -7.46 9.50 3.93
N PHE A 251 -6.14 9.38 3.78
CA PHE A 251 -5.48 8.15 3.41
C PHE A 251 -4.65 7.54 4.52
N THR A 252 -4.65 6.21 4.56
CA THR A 252 -3.69 5.39 5.29
C THR A 252 -2.78 4.73 4.27
N TYR A 253 -1.50 5.06 4.30
CA TYR A 253 -0.53 4.45 3.40
C TYR A 253 -0.28 2.99 3.78
N LEU A 254 -0.28 2.12 2.79
CA LEU A 254 -0.04 0.70 2.97
C LEU A 254 1.21 0.28 2.18
N MET A 255 1.95 -0.66 2.76
CA MET A 255 3.05 -1.36 2.10
C MET A 255 2.73 -2.86 2.12
N ASN A 256 2.55 -3.46 0.94
CA ASN A 256 2.11 -4.85 0.81
C ASN A 256 0.83 -5.16 1.63
N GLY A 257 -0.11 -4.22 1.69
CA GLY A 257 -1.35 -4.34 2.46
C GLY A 257 -1.18 -4.20 3.97
N ALA A 258 -0.02 -3.78 4.44
CA ALA A 258 0.23 -3.50 5.84
C ALA A 258 0.27 -1.99 6.10
N SER A 259 -0.53 -1.50 7.06
CA SER A 259 -0.41 -0.14 7.57
C SER A 259 0.88 0.02 8.38
N PRO A 260 1.35 1.25 8.69
CA PRO A 260 2.52 1.46 9.54
C PRO A 260 2.45 0.72 10.87
N ALA A 261 1.27 0.62 11.47
CA ALA A 261 1.06 -0.12 12.72
C ALA A 261 1.21 -1.65 12.57
N MET A 262 0.97 -2.18 11.37
CA MET A 262 1.09 -3.61 11.04
C MET A 262 2.51 -4.00 10.66
N ASN A 263 3.37 -3.04 10.34
CA ASN A 263 4.81 -3.12 10.14
C ASN A 263 5.28 -4.26 9.21
N TRP A 264 5.08 -4.13 7.89
CA TRP A 264 5.73 -5.03 6.93
C TRP A 264 7.26 -4.82 6.96
N THR A 265 8.03 -5.91 6.94
CA THR A 265 9.49 -5.85 7.05
C THR A 265 10.15 -6.83 6.08
N GLY A 266 11.08 -6.34 5.27
CA GLY A 266 12.00 -7.14 4.48
C GLY A 266 13.30 -7.40 5.26
N LEU A 267 13.70 -8.67 5.41
CA LEU A 267 14.88 -9.07 6.18
C LEU A 267 16.03 -9.44 5.23
N PHE A 268 17.23 -8.93 5.50
CA PHE A 268 18.45 -9.31 4.79
C PHE A 268 19.66 -9.27 5.72
N ARG A 269 20.73 -9.96 5.33
CA ARG A 269 22.00 -9.99 6.07
C ARG A 269 23.03 -9.05 5.43
N PRO A 270 23.98 -8.51 6.18
CA PRO A 270 25.10 -7.77 5.62
C PRO A 270 25.83 -8.61 4.56
N GLY A 271 26.07 -8.02 3.39
CA GLY A 271 26.72 -8.69 2.25
C GLY A 271 25.77 -9.38 1.28
N GLU A 272 24.49 -9.58 1.63
CA GLU A 272 23.48 -10.08 0.67
C GLU A 272 23.16 -9.03 -0.40
N ARG A 273 22.99 -9.47 -1.64
CA ARG A 273 22.48 -8.65 -2.74
C ARG A 273 20.96 -8.73 -2.73
N VAL A 274 20.34 -7.58 -2.47
CA VAL A 274 18.88 -7.46 -2.39
C VAL A 274 18.37 -6.78 -3.66
N GLN A 275 17.40 -7.41 -4.31
CA GLN A 275 16.59 -6.83 -5.38
C GLN A 275 15.24 -6.43 -4.82
N ILE A 276 14.79 -5.22 -5.16
CA ILE A 276 13.46 -4.73 -4.78
C ILE A 276 12.74 -4.32 -6.06
N GLY A 277 11.73 -5.10 -6.45
CA GLY A 277 10.74 -4.69 -7.41
C GLY A 277 9.69 -3.83 -6.71
N ARG A 278 9.54 -2.56 -7.13
CA ARG A 278 8.59 -1.62 -6.56
C ARG A 278 7.49 -1.30 -7.56
N ALA A 279 6.23 -1.51 -7.16
CA ALA A 279 5.05 -0.99 -7.83
C ALA A 279 4.24 -0.14 -6.83
N HIS A 280 3.56 0.89 -7.33
CA HIS A 280 2.67 1.73 -6.53
C HIS A 280 1.45 2.14 -7.35
N VAL A 281 0.35 2.32 -6.63
CA VAL A 281 -0.99 2.70 -7.12
C VAL A 281 -1.26 4.12 -6.66
#